data_f4f09e0f8851e638ea40cdce8a3b3910
#
_entry.id   f4f09e0f8851e638ea40cdce8a3b3910
#
_cell.length_a   1.000
_cell.length_b   1.000
_cell.length_c   1.000
_cell.angle_alpha   90.00
_cell.angle_beta   90.00
_cell.angle_gamma   90.00
#
_symmetry.space_group_name_H-M   'P 1'
#
loop_
_entity.id
_entity.type
_entity.pdbx_description
1 polymer ?
#
loop_
_entity_poly.entity_id
_entity_poly.type
_entity_poly.pdbx_seq_one_letter_code
_entity_poly.pdbx_strand_id
1 'polypeptide(L)'
;MEATAKHVFENEVQEQQNQACSWFASLRDSICASFETIEADLQDTTPAVDKPAGQFERKSWQREGGGGGEMSVMHGRVFEKVGVNISTVHGTFSEEFRKSIPGADCDGHFWAAGISLVAHPLNPHVPTAHMNTRFIVTSKAWFGGGGDLTPMLPDPAAATEFHSAMKAACDSHDPEYYPRYKDWCDR
;
A
#
# COMPACT_ATOMS: atom_id res chain seq x y z
N MET A 1 12.25 -36.80 5.56
CA MET A 1 11.65 -36.07 4.40
C MET A 1 10.83 -34.86 4.84
N GLU A 2 9.95 -34.95 5.84
CA GLU A 2 9.16 -33.78 6.32
C GLU A 2 10.01 -32.64 6.91
N ALA A 3 11.03 -32.96 7.71
CA ALA A 3 11.92 -31.94 8.29
C ALA A 3 12.71 -31.15 7.22
N THR A 4 13.13 -31.83 6.14
CA THR A 4 13.83 -31.18 5.02
C THR A 4 12.90 -30.28 4.21
N ALA A 5 11.66 -30.71 3.96
CA ALA A 5 10.66 -29.92 3.26
C ALA A 5 10.24 -28.67 4.07
N LYS A 6 10.09 -28.80 5.40
CA LYS A 6 9.79 -27.67 6.28
C LYS A 6 10.92 -26.63 6.27
N HIS A 7 12.16 -27.05 6.33
CA HIS A 7 13.33 -26.16 6.31
C HIS A 7 13.50 -25.44 4.96
N VAL A 8 13.20 -26.11 3.85
CA VAL A 8 13.19 -25.48 2.53
C VAL A 8 12.12 -24.39 2.45
N PHE A 9 10.89 -24.68 2.89
CA PHE A 9 9.81 -23.69 2.92
C PHE A 9 10.14 -22.47 3.81
N GLU A 10 10.72 -22.70 5.00
CA GLU A 10 11.13 -21.60 5.89
C GLU A 10 12.18 -20.69 5.26
N ASN A 11 13.16 -21.25 4.53
CA ASN A 11 14.18 -20.48 3.84
C ASN A 11 13.60 -19.69 2.65
N GLU A 12 12.73 -20.29 1.86
CA GLU A 12 12.06 -19.61 0.73
C GLU A 12 11.19 -18.45 1.22
N VAL A 13 10.43 -18.65 2.29
CA VAL A 13 9.60 -17.60 2.89
C VAL A 13 10.46 -16.46 3.43
N GLN A 14 11.59 -16.75 4.07
CA GLN A 14 12.51 -15.73 4.58
C GLN A 14 13.10 -14.88 3.44
N GLU A 15 13.43 -15.50 2.33
CA GLU A 15 13.90 -14.77 1.15
C GLU A 15 12.81 -13.88 0.56
N GLN A 16 11.59 -14.39 0.43
CA GLN A 16 10.42 -13.61 -0.01
C GLN A 16 10.13 -12.43 0.93
N GLN A 17 10.24 -12.61 2.24
CA GLN A 17 10.10 -11.53 3.22
C GLN A 17 11.12 -10.42 3.00
N ASN A 18 12.38 -10.78 2.79
CA ASN A 18 13.46 -9.82 2.52
C ASN A 18 13.24 -9.06 1.21
N GLN A 19 12.84 -9.77 0.15
CA GLN A 19 12.51 -9.18 -1.15
C GLN A 19 11.32 -8.22 -1.04
N ALA A 20 10.25 -8.61 -0.34
CA ALA A 20 9.07 -7.78 -0.13
C ALA A 20 9.41 -6.49 0.65
N CYS A 21 10.19 -6.59 1.73
CA CYS A 21 10.63 -5.42 2.50
C CYS A 21 11.45 -4.45 1.63
N SER A 22 12.42 -4.98 0.85
CA SER A 22 13.24 -4.19 -0.05
C SER A 22 12.40 -3.50 -1.13
N TRP A 23 11.45 -4.25 -1.71
CA TRP A 23 10.53 -3.73 -2.71
C TRP A 23 9.65 -2.60 -2.15
N PHE A 24 9.03 -2.78 -0.98
CA PHE A 24 8.18 -1.75 -0.37
C PHE A 24 8.95 -0.48 -0.02
N ALA A 25 10.20 -0.61 0.41
CA ALA A 25 11.07 0.54 0.65
C ALA A 25 11.37 1.32 -0.64
N SER A 26 11.74 0.62 -1.72
CA SER A 26 11.99 1.21 -3.03
C SER A 26 10.72 1.84 -3.63
N LEU A 27 9.59 1.16 -3.52
CA LEU A 27 8.29 1.66 -3.98
C LEU A 27 7.88 2.94 -3.24
N ARG A 28 8.04 2.97 -1.89
CA ARG A 28 7.83 4.16 -1.08
C ARG A 28 8.66 5.33 -1.60
N ASP A 29 9.95 5.12 -1.87
CA ASP A 29 10.84 6.18 -2.35
C ASP A 29 10.42 6.70 -3.72
N SER A 30 10.03 5.81 -4.63
CA SER A 30 9.54 6.18 -5.95
C SER A 30 8.23 6.96 -5.89
N ILE A 31 7.29 6.56 -5.04
CA ILE A 31 6.02 7.25 -4.83
C ILE A 31 6.26 8.63 -4.22
N CYS A 32 7.08 8.74 -3.18
CA CYS A 32 7.42 10.02 -2.55
C CYS A 32 8.02 10.99 -3.58
N ALA A 33 9.00 10.54 -4.37
CA ALA A 33 9.62 11.36 -5.40
C ALA A 33 8.63 11.85 -6.47
N SER A 34 7.66 11.00 -6.85
CA SER A 34 6.61 11.38 -7.81
C SER A 34 5.71 12.48 -7.25
N PHE A 35 5.29 12.40 -6.00
CA PHE A 35 4.48 13.43 -5.36
C PHE A 35 5.26 14.73 -5.15
N GLU A 36 6.54 14.67 -4.77
CA GLU A 36 7.40 15.86 -4.67
C GLU A 36 7.61 16.53 -6.02
N THR A 37 7.69 15.76 -7.11
CA THR A 37 7.74 16.30 -8.48
C THR A 37 6.46 17.07 -8.81
N ILE A 38 5.27 16.50 -8.51
CA ILE A 38 3.98 17.18 -8.72
C ILE A 38 3.92 18.50 -7.94
N GLU A 39 4.40 18.53 -6.70
CA GLU A 39 4.49 19.73 -5.87
C GLU A 39 5.42 20.78 -6.49
N ALA A 40 6.56 20.34 -7.04
CA ALA A 40 7.54 21.24 -7.66
C ALA A 40 7.06 21.81 -9.00
N ASP A 41 6.30 21.05 -9.78
CA ASP A 41 5.85 21.41 -11.14
C ASP A 41 4.70 22.43 -11.14
N LEU A 42 4.05 22.69 -9.99
CA LEU A 42 3.03 23.73 -9.93
C LEU A 42 3.61 25.10 -10.28
N GLN A 43 3.11 25.69 -11.38
CA GLN A 43 3.58 26.98 -11.85
C GLN A 43 3.09 28.13 -10.95
N ASP A 44 3.94 29.14 -10.77
CA ASP A 44 3.73 30.30 -9.87
C ASP A 44 2.55 31.24 -10.26
N THR A 45 1.73 30.88 -11.23
CA THR A 45 0.59 31.68 -11.71
C THR A 45 -0.70 31.48 -10.92
N THR A 46 -0.71 30.55 -9.94
CA THR A 46 -1.89 30.23 -9.14
C THR A 46 -1.84 30.89 -7.75
N PRO A 47 -2.97 31.39 -7.21
CA PRO A 47 -3.03 32.03 -5.88
C PRO A 47 -2.59 31.13 -4.70
N ALA A 48 -2.39 29.84 -4.94
CA ALA A 48 -1.95 28.86 -3.91
C ALA A 48 -0.44 28.89 -3.64
N VAL A 49 0.32 29.80 -4.27
CA VAL A 49 1.80 29.77 -4.33
C VAL A 49 2.48 30.38 -3.09
N ASP A 50 1.74 30.92 -2.14
CA ASP A 50 2.34 31.43 -0.89
C ASP A 50 2.94 30.33 0.02
N LYS A 51 2.77 29.05 -0.36
CA LYS A 51 3.36 27.90 0.35
C LYS A 51 4.53 27.31 -0.46
N PRO A 52 5.59 26.86 0.19
CA PRO A 52 6.65 26.12 -0.49
C PRO A 52 6.10 24.78 -1.04
N ALA A 53 6.76 24.25 -2.07
CA ALA A 53 6.51 22.90 -2.54
C ALA A 53 6.69 21.90 -1.39
N GLY A 54 5.75 20.97 -1.25
CA GLY A 54 5.79 19.96 -0.20
C GLY A 54 6.98 19.03 -0.37
N GLN A 55 7.53 18.59 0.75
CA GLN A 55 8.55 17.55 0.82
C GLN A 55 8.16 16.56 1.93
N PHE A 56 8.55 15.28 1.76
CA PHE A 56 8.24 14.26 2.74
C PHE A 56 9.15 14.34 3.97
N GLU A 57 8.52 14.43 5.13
CA GLU A 57 9.16 14.18 6.42
C GLU A 57 8.98 12.72 6.81
N ARG A 58 10.08 12.05 7.22
CA ARG A 58 10.07 10.64 7.60
C ARG A 58 10.24 10.48 9.10
N LYS A 59 9.42 9.57 9.66
CA LYS A 59 9.47 9.23 11.08
C LYS A 59 9.32 7.73 11.28
N SER A 60 10.35 7.10 11.81
CA SER A 60 10.28 5.69 12.22
C SER A 60 9.47 5.53 13.50
N TRP A 61 8.81 4.40 13.63
CA TRP A 61 8.05 4.01 14.81
C TRP A 61 8.23 2.53 15.09
N GLN A 62 8.00 2.14 16.33
CA GLN A 62 8.03 0.75 16.77
C GLN A 62 6.70 0.37 17.43
N ARG A 63 6.34 -0.91 17.32
CA ARG A 63 5.14 -1.49 17.87
C ARG A 63 5.51 -2.35 19.08
N GLU A 64 4.83 -2.17 20.22
CA GLU A 64 5.03 -2.99 21.43
C GLU A 64 4.80 -4.48 21.19
N GLY A 65 3.90 -4.84 20.27
CA GLY A 65 3.61 -6.23 19.90
C GLY A 65 4.57 -6.87 18.89
N GLY A 66 5.65 -6.16 18.50
CA GLY A 66 6.68 -6.63 17.57
C GLY A 66 6.65 -5.97 16.20
N GLY A 67 7.82 -5.56 15.74
CA GLY A 67 8.04 -4.85 14.49
C GLY A 67 7.88 -3.35 14.59
N GLY A 68 7.70 -2.70 13.44
CA GLY A 68 7.59 -1.26 13.33
C GLY A 68 7.41 -0.81 11.89
N GLY A 69 7.75 0.43 11.61
CA GLY A 69 7.66 0.98 10.27
C GLY A 69 8.21 2.39 10.18
N GLU A 70 7.98 3.00 9.04
CA GLU A 70 8.32 4.39 8.79
C GLU A 70 7.11 5.10 8.15
N MET A 71 6.70 6.19 8.74
CA MET A 71 5.74 7.13 8.17
C MET A 71 6.51 8.14 7.32
N SER A 72 6.04 8.39 6.10
CA SER A 72 6.47 9.48 5.26
C SER A 72 5.26 10.37 5.02
N VAL A 73 5.29 11.62 5.51
CA VAL A 73 4.16 12.56 5.44
C VAL A 73 4.61 13.84 4.78
N MET A 74 3.81 14.32 3.84
CA MET A 74 4.01 15.58 3.14
C MET A 74 2.78 16.45 3.28
N HIS A 75 3.00 17.75 3.48
CA HIS A 75 2.02 18.82 3.33
C HIS A 75 2.57 19.84 2.33
N GLY A 76 1.77 20.24 1.36
CA GLY A 76 2.26 21.09 0.29
C GLY A 76 1.25 22.10 -0.22
N ARG A 77 1.46 22.52 -1.44
CA ARG A 77 0.68 23.53 -2.17
C ARG A 77 -0.27 22.93 -3.20
N VAL A 78 -0.05 21.66 -3.59
CA VAL A 78 -0.95 20.85 -4.43
C VAL A 78 -1.75 19.90 -3.56
N PHE A 79 -1.10 19.28 -2.59
CA PHE A 79 -1.72 18.34 -1.68
C PHE A 79 -1.85 18.93 -0.28
N GLU A 80 -3.04 18.83 0.30
CA GLU A 80 -3.24 19.12 1.72
C GLU A 80 -2.40 18.17 2.57
N LYS A 81 -2.43 16.88 2.21
CA LYS A 81 -1.66 15.84 2.88
C LYS A 81 -1.44 14.63 1.98
N VAL A 82 -0.23 14.13 1.98
CA VAL A 82 0.10 12.80 1.44
C VAL A 82 0.80 11.99 2.52
N GLY A 83 0.36 10.76 2.72
CA GLY A 83 1.03 9.79 3.60
C GLY A 83 1.44 8.56 2.80
N VAL A 84 2.73 8.22 2.84
CA VAL A 84 3.27 6.98 2.24
C VAL A 84 4.00 6.22 3.35
N ASN A 85 3.41 5.14 3.81
CA ASN A 85 3.87 4.45 5.01
C ASN A 85 4.25 3.02 4.68
N ILE A 86 5.39 2.58 5.20
CA ILE A 86 5.80 1.17 5.18
C ILE A 86 5.84 0.61 6.59
N SER A 87 5.53 -0.67 6.71
CA SER A 87 5.61 -1.37 7.99
C SER A 87 6.04 -2.82 7.80
N THR A 88 6.72 -3.33 8.82
CA THR A 88 7.00 -4.75 8.99
C THR A 88 6.63 -5.11 10.42
N VAL A 89 5.59 -5.92 10.58
CA VAL A 89 5.04 -6.28 11.87
C VAL A 89 4.89 -7.79 12.02
N HIS A 90 4.98 -8.26 13.23
CA HIS A 90 4.76 -9.66 13.56
C HIS A 90 4.08 -9.79 14.92
N GLY A 91 3.54 -10.94 15.22
CA GLY A 91 2.87 -11.19 16.49
C GLY A 91 1.94 -12.39 16.42
N THR A 92 0.96 -12.39 17.29
CA THR A 92 -0.06 -13.44 17.37
C THR A 92 -1.44 -12.81 17.32
N PHE A 93 -2.29 -13.31 16.43
CA PHE A 93 -3.70 -12.90 16.35
C PHE A 93 -4.48 -13.40 17.58
N SER A 94 -5.52 -12.67 17.95
CA SER A 94 -6.47 -13.13 18.96
C SER A 94 -7.17 -14.42 18.49
N GLU A 95 -7.67 -15.21 19.44
CA GLU A 95 -8.37 -16.47 19.15
C GLU A 95 -9.61 -16.29 18.25
N GLU A 96 -10.25 -15.16 18.33
CA GLU A 96 -11.40 -14.82 17.50
C GLU A 96 -10.95 -14.46 16.08
N PHE A 97 -9.97 -13.56 15.95
CA PHE A 97 -9.53 -13.04 14.66
C PHE A 97 -8.79 -14.08 13.81
N ARG A 98 -7.98 -14.96 14.42
CA ARG A 98 -7.23 -16.00 13.70
C ARG A 98 -8.12 -16.96 12.91
N LYS A 99 -9.38 -17.13 13.30
CA LYS A 99 -10.35 -18.01 12.60
C LYS A 99 -10.71 -17.51 11.20
N SER A 100 -10.56 -16.20 10.95
CA SER A 100 -10.85 -15.58 9.66
C SER A 100 -9.61 -15.42 8.77
N ILE A 101 -8.41 -15.72 9.28
CA ILE A 101 -7.16 -15.53 8.57
C ILE A 101 -6.61 -16.84 8.05
N PRO A 102 -6.35 -16.97 6.74
CA PRO A 102 -5.80 -18.19 6.17
C PRO A 102 -4.51 -18.62 6.86
N GLY A 103 -4.45 -19.87 7.33
CA GLY A 103 -3.27 -20.46 7.94
C GLY A 103 -2.91 -19.99 9.35
N ALA A 104 -3.76 -19.16 10.00
CA ALA A 104 -3.55 -18.71 11.36
C ALA A 104 -4.23 -19.60 12.43
N ASP A 105 -4.97 -20.61 12.02
CA ASP A 105 -5.80 -21.50 12.86
C ASP A 105 -4.98 -22.34 13.85
N CYS A 106 -3.70 -22.62 13.56
CA CYS A 106 -2.86 -23.47 14.42
C CYS A 106 -2.39 -22.75 15.69
N ASP A 107 -1.61 -21.69 15.52
CA ASP A 107 -0.93 -20.96 16.60
C ASP A 107 -1.20 -19.46 16.59
N GLY A 108 -1.84 -18.96 15.52
CA GLY A 108 -2.15 -17.56 15.32
C GLY A 108 -0.95 -16.68 15.00
N HIS A 109 0.26 -17.23 14.86
CA HIS A 109 1.43 -16.43 14.51
C HIS A 109 1.32 -15.82 13.11
N PHE A 110 1.79 -14.60 12.97
CA PHE A 110 1.85 -13.92 11.71
C PHE A 110 3.10 -13.03 11.59
N TRP A 111 3.50 -12.84 10.36
CA TRP A 111 4.40 -11.78 9.94
C TRP A 111 3.78 -11.06 8.74
N ALA A 112 3.91 -9.74 8.67
CA ALA A 112 3.39 -8.98 7.55
C ALA A 112 4.28 -7.76 7.28
N ALA A 113 4.59 -7.53 6.01
CA ALA A 113 5.14 -6.27 5.54
C ALA A 113 4.20 -5.64 4.51
N GLY A 114 4.21 -4.31 4.42
CA GLY A 114 3.36 -3.63 3.46
C GLY A 114 3.67 -2.16 3.32
N ILE A 115 3.02 -1.59 2.30
CA ILE A 115 2.99 -0.17 2.02
C ILE A 115 1.55 0.31 1.95
N SER A 116 1.29 1.53 2.42
CA SER A 116 0.01 2.22 2.24
C SER A 116 0.23 3.65 1.78
N LEU A 117 -0.68 4.13 0.94
CA LEU A 117 -0.74 5.49 0.40
C LEU A 117 -2.09 6.09 0.71
N VAL A 118 -2.08 7.34 1.14
CA VAL A 118 -3.24 8.23 1.19
C VAL A 118 -2.82 9.57 0.60
N ALA A 119 -3.52 10.04 -0.42
CA ALA A 119 -3.25 11.32 -1.06
C ALA A 119 -4.50 12.19 -1.09
N HIS A 120 -4.48 13.31 -0.38
CA HIS A 120 -5.57 14.28 -0.30
C HIS A 120 -5.16 15.58 -1.01
N PRO A 121 -5.65 15.82 -2.25
CA PRO A 121 -5.42 17.08 -2.96
C PRO A 121 -6.11 18.26 -2.28
N LEU A 122 -5.56 19.46 -2.44
CA LEU A 122 -6.24 20.71 -2.01
C LEU A 122 -7.42 21.07 -2.93
N ASN A 123 -7.32 20.70 -4.20
CA ASN A 123 -8.40 20.96 -5.17
C ASN A 123 -9.48 19.88 -5.04
N PRO A 124 -10.74 20.23 -4.67
CA PRO A 124 -11.82 19.25 -4.51
C PRO A 124 -12.27 18.61 -5.84
N HIS A 125 -11.84 19.12 -6.98
CA HIS A 125 -12.08 18.49 -8.29
C HIS A 125 -11.12 17.34 -8.58
N VAL A 126 -10.04 17.21 -7.81
CA VAL A 126 -9.09 16.10 -7.96
C VAL A 126 -9.44 15.02 -6.91
N PRO A 127 -9.72 13.78 -7.33
CA PRO A 127 -10.09 12.72 -6.40
C PRO A 127 -9.00 12.42 -5.38
N THR A 128 -9.42 12.13 -4.16
CA THR A 128 -8.56 11.51 -3.15
C THR A 128 -8.21 10.10 -3.59
N ALA A 129 -6.96 9.70 -3.39
CA ALA A 129 -6.48 8.37 -3.75
C ALA A 129 -5.99 7.60 -2.53
N HIS A 130 -6.34 6.33 -2.45
CA HIS A 130 -5.84 5.39 -1.46
C HIS A 130 -5.30 4.14 -2.15
N MET A 131 -4.25 3.56 -1.59
CA MET A 131 -3.71 2.29 -2.03
C MET A 131 -3.02 1.60 -0.86
N ASN A 132 -3.12 0.30 -0.82
CA ASN A 132 -2.25 -0.51 0.02
C ASN A 132 -1.92 -1.83 -0.67
N THR A 133 -0.76 -2.38 -0.34
CA THR A 133 -0.43 -3.76 -0.63
C THR A 133 0.44 -4.31 0.48
N ARG A 134 0.30 -5.62 0.74
CA ARG A 134 1.01 -6.29 1.82
C ARG A 134 1.35 -7.73 1.46
N PHE A 135 2.47 -8.19 1.96
CA PHE A 135 2.84 -9.60 2.01
C PHE A 135 2.58 -10.12 3.42
N ILE A 136 1.80 -11.18 3.54
CA ILE A 136 1.40 -11.78 4.82
C ILE A 136 1.88 -13.22 4.85
N VAL A 137 2.46 -13.61 5.98
CA VAL A 137 2.94 -14.96 6.27
C VAL A 137 2.32 -15.44 7.57
N THR A 138 1.70 -16.60 7.49
CA THR A 138 1.26 -17.46 8.60
C THR A 138 1.84 -18.86 8.37
N SER A 139 1.08 -19.95 8.51
CA SER A 139 1.43 -21.23 7.88
C SER A 139 1.29 -21.20 6.35
N LYS A 140 0.77 -20.11 5.79
CA LYS A 140 0.65 -19.79 4.36
C LYS A 140 1.29 -18.45 4.10
N ALA A 141 1.61 -18.18 2.82
CA ALA A 141 2.12 -16.90 2.39
C ALA A 141 1.32 -16.37 1.19
N TRP A 142 0.93 -15.08 1.22
CA TRP A 142 0.17 -14.45 0.13
C TRP A 142 0.33 -12.95 0.11
N PHE A 143 0.09 -12.35 -1.06
CA PHE A 143 -0.09 -10.92 -1.20
C PHE A 143 -1.57 -10.55 -1.14
N GLY A 144 -1.87 -9.38 -0.58
CA GLY A 144 -3.18 -8.74 -0.61
C GLY A 144 -3.05 -7.24 -0.71
N GLY A 145 -4.08 -6.59 -1.23
CA GLY A 145 -4.08 -5.15 -1.36
C GLY A 145 -5.28 -4.65 -2.15
N GLY A 146 -5.29 -3.35 -2.39
CA GLY A 146 -6.30 -2.69 -3.19
C GLY A 146 -6.00 -1.21 -3.32
N GLY A 147 -6.79 -0.54 -4.15
CA GLY A 147 -6.74 0.91 -4.32
C GLY A 147 -8.12 1.45 -4.70
N ASP A 148 -8.33 2.71 -4.39
CA ASP A 148 -9.56 3.42 -4.73
C ASP A 148 -9.29 4.88 -5.06
N LEU A 149 -10.26 5.49 -5.78
CA LEU A 149 -10.42 6.92 -5.88
C LEU A 149 -11.73 7.32 -5.20
N THR A 150 -11.68 8.41 -4.44
CA THR A 150 -12.88 9.01 -3.81
C THR A 150 -13.09 10.42 -4.36
N PRO A 151 -13.82 10.58 -5.47
CA PRO A 151 -14.11 11.89 -6.04
C PRO A 151 -15.14 12.63 -5.17
N MET A 152 -14.91 13.91 -4.91
CA MET A 152 -15.90 14.79 -4.27
C MET A 152 -16.98 15.22 -5.27
N LEU A 153 -16.63 15.31 -6.55
CA LEU A 153 -17.53 15.58 -7.67
C LEU A 153 -17.40 14.46 -8.70
N PRO A 154 -18.49 14.05 -9.36
CA PRO A 154 -18.42 13.01 -10.38
C PRO A 154 -17.42 13.36 -11.47
N ASP A 155 -16.45 12.49 -11.70
CA ASP A 155 -15.49 12.57 -12.79
C ASP A 155 -15.41 11.23 -13.52
N PRO A 156 -16.24 11.02 -14.56
CA PRO A 156 -16.23 9.78 -15.33
C PRO A 156 -14.90 9.52 -16.07
N ALA A 157 -14.16 10.58 -16.42
CA ALA A 157 -12.88 10.42 -17.10
C ALA A 157 -11.82 9.86 -16.14
N ALA A 158 -11.66 10.46 -14.96
CA ALA A 158 -10.77 9.95 -13.92
C ALA A 158 -11.14 8.52 -13.50
N ALA A 159 -12.43 8.20 -13.35
CA ALA A 159 -12.88 6.85 -13.05
C ALA A 159 -12.49 5.85 -14.15
N THR A 160 -12.66 6.22 -15.42
CA THR A 160 -12.30 5.38 -16.56
C THR A 160 -10.78 5.11 -16.60
N GLU A 161 -9.98 6.15 -16.38
CA GLU A 161 -8.52 6.04 -16.37
C GLU A 161 -8.03 5.15 -15.23
N PHE A 162 -8.55 5.35 -14.01
CA PHE A 162 -8.25 4.50 -12.85
C PHE A 162 -8.58 3.03 -13.11
N HIS A 163 -9.79 2.74 -13.58
CA HIS A 163 -10.19 1.36 -13.89
C HIS A 163 -9.37 0.74 -15.02
N SER A 164 -8.96 1.55 -16.02
CA SER A 164 -8.08 1.09 -17.09
C SER A 164 -6.70 0.71 -16.57
N ALA A 165 -6.12 1.51 -15.67
CA ALA A 165 -4.84 1.21 -15.04
C ALA A 165 -4.91 -0.05 -14.17
N MET A 166 -5.95 -0.19 -13.34
CA MET A 166 -6.17 -1.39 -12.51
C MET A 166 -6.37 -2.64 -13.38
N LYS A 167 -7.12 -2.52 -14.47
CA LYS A 167 -7.31 -3.61 -15.42
C LYS A 167 -6.01 -4.02 -16.07
N ALA A 168 -5.21 -3.08 -16.57
CA ALA A 168 -3.92 -3.37 -17.19
C ALA A 168 -2.96 -4.07 -16.21
N ALA A 169 -2.92 -3.64 -14.95
CA ALA A 169 -2.13 -4.29 -13.90
C ALA A 169 -2.58 -5.74 -13.65
N CYS A 170 -3.88 -5.99 -13.57
CA CYS A 170 -4.43 -7.34 -13.41
C CYS A 170 -4.14 -8.23 -14.64
N ASP A 171 -4.43 -7.72 -15.83
CA ASP A 171 -4.29 -8.46 -17.11
C ASP A 171 -2.82 -8.85 -17.40
N SER A 172 -1.85 -8.11 -16.84
CA SER A 172 -0.43 -8.46 -16.97
C SER A 172 -0.06 -9.78 -16.27
N HIS A 173 -0.93 -10.26 -15.39
CA HIS A 173 -0.75 -11.51 -14.63
C HIS A 173 -1.79 -12.57 -15.01
N ASP A 174 -3.07 -12.19 -15.01
CA ASP A 174 -4.18 -13.08 -15.35
C ASP A 174 -5.40 -12.24 -15.78
N PRO A 175 -5.92 -12.43 -17.00
CA PRO A 175 -7.07 -11.67 -17.50
C PRO A 175 -8.37 -11.88 -16.68
N GLU A 176 -8.45 -12.97 -15.90
CA GLU A 176 -9.60 -13.23 -15.03
C GLU A 176 -9.55 -12.45 -13.69
N TYR A 177 -8.41 -11.86 -13.35
CA TYR A 177 -8.28 -11.13 -12.08
C TYR A 177 -9.16 -9.89 -12.03
N TYR A 178 -9.09 -9.02 -13.06
CA TYR A 178 -9.85 -7.79 -13.04
C TYR A 178 -11.36 -8.01 -12.95
N PRO A 179 -12.01 -8.81 -13.81
CA PRO A 179 -13.45 -9.03 -13.72
C PRO A 179 -13.86 -9.66 -12.38
N ARG A 180 -13.09 -10.59 -11.85
CA ARG A 180 -13.36 -11.25 -10.57
C ARG A 180 -13.26 -10.28 -9.39
N TYR A 181 -12.22 -9.45 -9.33
CA TYR A 181 -12.04 -8.49 -8.24
C TYR A 181 -13.00 -7.30 -8.36
N LYS A 182 -13.30 -6.85 -9.58
CA LYS A 182 -14.29 -5.82 -9.85
C LYS A 182 -15.69 -6.22 -9.36
N ASP A 183 -16.13 -7.43 -9.71
CA ASP A 183 -17.41 -7.98 -9.23
C ASP A 183 -17.48 -8.08 -7.70
N TRP A 184 -16.37 -8.42 -7.06
CA TRP A 184 -16.30 -8.48 -5.60
C TRP A 184 -16.34 -7.08 -4.95
N CYS A 185 -15.69 -6.08 -5.53
CA CYS A 185 -15.70 -4.71 -5.04
C CYS A 185 -17.06 -4.00 -5.26
N ASP A 186 -17.83 -4.40 -6.27
CA ASP A 186 -19.13 -3.80 -6.62
C ASP A 186 -20.29 -4.29 -5.72
N ARG A 187 -20.07 -5.30 -4.88
CA ARG A 187 -21.08 -5.85 -3.95
C ARG A 187 -21.13 -5.10 -2.63
#